data_4216585cc480ada48ec06f2243b5d814
#
_entry.id   4216585cc480ada48ec06f2243b5d814
#
_cell.length_a   1.000
_cell.length_b   1.000
_cell.length_c   1.000
_cell.angle_alpha   90.00
_cell.angle_beta   90.00
_cell.angle_gamma   90.00
#
_symmetry.space_group_name_H-M   'P 1'
#
loop_
_entity.id
_entity.type
_entity.pdbx_description
1 polymer ?
#
loop_
_entity_poly.entity_id
_entity_poly.type
_entity_poly.pdbx_seq_one_letter_code
_entity_poly.pdbx_strand_id
1 'polypeptide(L)'
;MKAAVVGGGIAGVFTAYFLREAGIDVVGFGGELRYPLTSLVLTLSMPDPRDVEMAVESLEIYRKMAAIEPVTSVDIMPTYADLGSLRRAGVKYQILDKFRGLRLARDEIVVVTTDYLIPIRKIVASLRRRLGFSDKRAALGAKGRRVYLVVDGRRVDADAVILAAGADNRELALRIGVDLPFRPYSCYAAAFLVPGWLRGLSIGDYVLSWYGRPGPWPLYIAGDGCGKAYSNPPRGYASKIARLIARRAGWALPLYAKSGVCEGSPTGGPLAGKVGRFDNLYVIGGLDGYGSMVGPAVARRLAELVVKGRAEDLPDLPDAFDFDPCVERHDWSFSLRRS
;
A
#
# COMPACT_ATOMS: atom_id res chain seq x y z
N MET A 1 -10.19 -23.88 14.76
CA MET A 1 -10.78 -22.68 14.16
C MET A 1 -10.46 -22.68 12.67
N LYS A 2 -11.46 -22.37 11.84
CA LYS A 2 -11.32 -22.24 10.40
C LYS A 2 -11.51 -20.77 10.00
N ALA A 3 -10.58 -20.21 9.22
CA ALA A 3 -10.68 -18.86 8.68
C ALA A 3 -10.87 -18.89 7.15
N ALA A 4 -11.69 -17.99 6.63
CA ALA A 4 -11.90 -17.81 5.20
C ALA A 4 -11.47 -16.39 4.81
N VAL A 5 -10.54 -16.27 3.85
CA VAL A 5 -9.99 -15.00 3.41
C VAL A 5 -10.48 -14.66 2.01
N VAL A 6 -11.11 -13.49 1.86
CA VAL A 6 -11.59 -12.96 0.58
C VAL A 6 -10.65 -11.86 0.12
N GLY A 7 -9.91 -12.13 -0.94
CA GLY A 7 -8.90 -11.24 -1.49
C GLY A 7 -7.52 -11.88 -1.53
N GLY A 8 -7.01 -12.14 -2.73
CA GLY A 8 -5.70 -12.77 -2.95
C GLY A 8 -4.54 -11.76 -3.12
N GLY A 9 -4.75 -10.51 -2.70
CA GLY A 9 -3.76 -9.45 -2.71
C GLY A 9 -2.80 -9.49 -1.52
N ILE A 10 -1.96 -8.45 -1.36
CA ILE A 10 -0.99 -8.33 -0.27
C ILE A 10 -1.68 -8.54 1.08
N ALA A 11 -2.72 -7.76 1.37
CA ALA A 11 -3.45 -7.83 2.64
C ALA A 11 -3.95 -9.26 2.95
N GLY A 12 -4.66 -9.87 1.99
CA GLY A 12 -5.26 -11.19 2.18
C GLY A 12 -4.24 -12.31 2.32
N VAL A 13 -3.20 -12.35 1.47
CA VAL A 13 -2.22 -13.45 1.54
C VAL A 13 -1.34 -13.37 2.77
N PHE A 14 -0.98 -12.16 3.22
CA PHE A 14 -0.21 -12.03 4.46
C PHE A 14 -1.07 -12.31 5.70
N THR A 15 -2.35 -11.90 5.73
CA THR A 15 -3.26 -12.29 6.81
C THR A 15 -3.41 -13.81 6.85
N ALA A 16 -3.64 -14.45 5.71
CA ALA A 16 -3.73 -15.91 5.62
C ALA A 16 -2.43 -16.60 6.07
N TYR A 17 -1.28 -16.03 5.70
CA TYR A 17 0.03 -16.54 6.12
C TYR A 17 0.17 -16.52 7.65
N PHE A 18 -0.09 -15.40 8.30
CA PHE A 18 0.03 -15.29 9.75
C PHE A 18 -1.01 -16.12 10.51
N LEU A 19 -2.23 -16.24 9.99
CA LEU A 19 -3.23 -17.15 10.56
C LEU A 19 -2.78 -18.62 10.48
N ARG A 20 -2.17 -19.01 9.35
CA ARG A 20 -1.64 -20.39 9.19
C ARG A 20 -0.45 -20.64 10.11
N GLU A 21 0.46 -19.68 10.28
CA GLU A 21 1.57 -19.75 11.24
C GLU A 21 1.07 -19.87 12.68
N ALA A 22 -0.11 -19.32 12.99
CA ALA A 22 -0.77 -19.45 14.29
C ALA A 22 -1.60 -20.77 14.42
N GLY A 23 -1.48 -21.69 13.47
CA GLY A 23 -2.18 -23.00 13.52
C GLY A 23 -3.65 -22.96 13.11
N ILE A 24 -4.12 -21.89 12.47
CA ILE A 24 -5.48 -21.77 11.99
C ILE A 24 -5.61 -22.45 10.62
N ASP A 25 -6.68 -23.22 10.42
CA ASP A 25 -7.02 -23.72 9.08
C ASP A 25 -7.56 -22.58 8.22
N VAL A 26 -6.91 -22.32 7.08
CA VAL A 26 -7.22 -21.17 6.22
C VAL A 26 -7.60 -21.63 4.83
N VAL A 27 -8.72 -21.10 4.33
CA VAL A 27 -9.12 -21.18 2.93
C VAL A 27 -9.13 -19.77 2.34
N GLY A 28 -8.49 -19.59 1.16
CA GLY A 28 -8.37 -18.28 0.53
C GLY A 28 -9.06 -18.24 -0.84
N PHE A 29 -9.75 -17.14 -1.12
CA PHE A 29 -10.43 -16.88 -2.38
C PHE A 29 -10.00 -15.51 -2.93
N GLY A 30 -9.67 -15.46 -4.21
CA GLY A 30 -9.33 -14.18 -4.81
C GLY A 30 -8.98 -14.36 -6.28
N GLY A 31 -9.53 -13.52 -7.11
CA GLY A 31 -9.30 -13.51 -8.54
C GLY A 31 -7.88 -13.10 -8.94
N GLU A 32 -7.70 -12.76 -10.19
CA GLU A 32 -6.41 -12.39 -10.77
C GLU A 32 -5.75 -11.20 -10.03
N LEU A 33 -4.45 -11.31 -9.84
CA LEU A 33 -3.65 -10.25 -9.23
C LEU A 33 -3.52 -9.05 -10.16
N ARG A 34 -4.11 -7.94 -9.82
CA ARG A 34 -4.04 -6.67 -10.56
C ARG A 34 -2.83 -5.82 -10.14
N TYR A 35 -1.68 -6.45 -9.91
CA TYR A 35 -0.47 -5.71 -9.54
C TYR A 35 0.35 -5.33 -10.78
N PRO A 36 1.03 -4.17 -10.72
CA PRO A 36 2.03 -3.83 -11.73
C PRO A 36 3.12 -4.91 -11.80
N LEU A 37 3.67 -5.10 -12.98
CA LEU A 37 4.67 -6.14 -13.29
C LEU A 37 5.99 -5.97 -12.52
N THR A 38 6.26 -4.78 -12.02
CA THR A 38 7.53 -4.40 -11.41
C THR A 38 7.52 -4.55 -9.90
N SER A 39 8.67 -4.81 -9.33
CA SER A 39 8.90 -4.72 -7.89
C SER A 39 8.50 -3.35 -7.36
N LEU A 40 7.92 -3.30 -6.19
CA LEU A 40 7.60 -2.05 -5.49
C LEU A 40 8.79 -1.66 -4.60
N VAL A 41 9.00 -0.38 -4.43
CA VAL A 41 10.00 0.17 -3.51
C VAL A 41 9.34 0.30 -2.14
N LEU A 42 10.03 -0.16 -1.11
CA LEU A 42 9.65 0.06 0.27
C LEU A 42 10.29 1.36 0.74
N THR A 43 9.52 2.42 0.79
CA THR A 43 9.97 3.73 1.27
C THR A 43 9.86 3.80 2.78
N LEU A 44 10.93 4.20 3.44
CA LEU A 44 10.98 4.34 4.91
C LEU A 44 10.74 5.79 5.36
N SER A 45 10.82 6.76 4.48
CA SER A 45 10.56 8.19 4.78
C SER A 45 9.08 8.54 4.60
N MET A 46 8.22 7.95 5.41
CA MET A 46 6.78 8.20 5.37
C MET A 46 6.37 9.28 6.38
N PRO A 47 5.31 10.07 6.08
CA PRO A 47 4.87 11.17 6.94
C PRO A 47 4.42 10.71 8.34
N ASP A 48 3.60 9.66 8.42
CA ASP A 48 3.12 9.15 9.70
C ASP A 48 4.20 8.25 10.36
N PRO A 49 4.58 8.54 11.62
CA PRO A 49 5.50 7.71 12.38
C PRO A 49 5.12 6.24 12.45
N ARG A 50 3.83 5.94 12.59
CA ARG A 50 3.32 4.56 12.66
C ARG A 50 3.52 3.82 11.35
N ASP A 51 3.36 4.51 10.22
CA ASP A 51 3.58 3.93 8.90
C ASP A 51 5.06 3.60 8.67
N VAL A 52 5.98 4.43 9.18
CA VAL A 52 7.43 4.14 9.15
C VAL A 52 7.74 2.89 9.96
N GLU A 53 7.22 2.77 11.17
CA GLU A 53 7.41 1.59 12.02
C GLU A 53 6.85 0.33 11.37
N MET A 54 5.64 0.40 10.80
CA MET A 54 5.03 -0.70 10.05
C MET A 54 5.82 -1.06 8.77
N ALA A 55 6.42 -0.08 8.11
CA ALA A 55 7.26 -0.32 6.94
C ALA A 55 8.56 -1.05 7.32
N VAL A 56 9.20 -0.65 8.43
CA VAL A 56 10.39 -1.34 8.98
C VAL A 56 10.04 -2.79 9.34
N GLU A 57 8.93 -3.00 10.03
CA GLU A 57 8.45 -4.34 10.37
C GLU A 57 8.16 -5.18 9.12
N SER A 58 7.49 -4.60 8.13
CA SER A 58 7.21 -5.29 6.85
C SER A 58 8.50 -5.67 6.12
N LEU A 59 9.54 -4.83 6.19
CA LEU A 59 10.84 -5.13 5.62
C LEU A 59 11.46 -6.39 6.25
N GLU A 60 11.38 -6.53 7.58
CA GLU A 60 11.84 -7.73 8.29
C GLU A 60 11.06 -8.99 7.87
N ILE A 61 9.75 -8.85 7.63
CA ILE A 61 8.92 -9.94 7.12
C ILE A 61 9.38 -10.35 5.71
N TYR A 62 9.61 -9.39 4.81
CA TYR A 62 10.06 -9.67 3.45
C TYR A 62 11.44 -10.33 3.40
N ARG A 63 12.39 -9.89 4.24
CA ARG A 63 13.74 -10.49 4.33
C ARG A 63 13.72 -11.99 4.62
N LYS A 64 12.72 -12.46 5.35
CA LYS A 64 12.52 -13.90 5.64
C LYS A 64 11.95 -14.68 4.46
N MET A 65 11.40 -13.98 3.45
CA MET A 65 10.65 -14.61 2.35
C MET A 65 11.38 -14.58 1.02
N ALA A 66 12.22 -13.58 0.77
CA ALA A 66 12.91 -13.40 -0.49
C ALA A 66 14.17 -12.54 -0.33
N ALA A 67 15.09 -12.66 -1.29
CA ALA A 67 16.12 -11.66 -1.47
C ALA A 67 15.49 -10.34 -1.91
N ILE A 68 15.88 -9.25 -1.26
CA ILE A 68 15.46 -7.89 -1.57
C ILE A 68 16.68 -7.05 -1.89
N GLU A 69 16.55 -6.12 -2.83
CA GLU A 69 17.66 -5.31 -3.32
C GLU A 69 17.63 -3.93 -2.69
N PRO A 70 18.73 -3.47 -2.04
CA PRO A 70 18.80 -2.11 -1.52
C PRO A 70 18.86 -1.11 -2.66
N VAL A 71 18.19 0.02 -2.47
CA VAL A 71 18.16 1.16 -3.38
C VAL A 71 18.40 2.43 -2.56
N THR A 72 19.27 3.31 -3.03
CA THR A 72 19.41 4.62 -2.43
C THR A 72 18.12 5.42 -2.63
N SER A 73 17.48 5.80 -1.54
CA SER A 73 16.34 6.73 -1.55
C SER A 73 16.81 8.14 -1.31
N VAL A 74 16.25 9.06 -2.06
CA VAL A 74 16.58 10.48 -2.05
C VAL A 74 15.28 11.25 -1.94
N ASP A 75 14.98 11.73 -0.74
CA ASP A 75 13.76 12.46 -0.44
C ASP A 75 14.05 13.97 -0.41
N ILE A 76 13.43 14.72 -1.31
CA ILE A 76 13.54 16.18 -1.37
C ILE A 76 12.46 16.77 -0.49
N MET A 77 12.89 17.50 0.53
CA MET A 77 12.01 18.07 1.56
C MET A 77 12.35 19.53 1.82
N PRO A 78 11.41 20.32 2.35
CA PRO A 78 11.75 21.65 2.86
C PRO A 78 12.66 21.54 4.10
N THR A 79 13.49 22.57 4.33
CA THR A 79 14.47 22.59 5.46
C THR A 79 13.84 22.45 6.84
N TYR A 80 12.55 22.74 6.98
CA TYR A 80 11.79 22.62 8.24
C TYR A 80 11.07 21.28 8.43
N ALA A 81 11.31 20.28 7.56
CA ALA A 81 10.68 18.96 7.67
C ALA A 81 11.04 18.25 8.98
N ASP A 82 10.05 17.71 9.67
CA ASP A 82 10.29 16.86 10.84
C ASP A 82 10.69 15.44 10.43
N LEU A 83 11.86 15.01 10.88
CA LEU A 83 12.39 13.67 10.65
C LEU A 83 12.30 12.79 11.91
N GLY A 84 11.47 13.17 12.87
CA GLY A 84 11.29 12.43 14.11
C GLY A 84 10.80 11.00 13.91
N SER A 85 9.98 10.76 12.90
CA SER A 85 9.49 9.42 12.54
C SER A 85 10.62 8.46 12.15
N LEU A 86 11.58 8.91 11.34
CA LEU A 86 12.74 8.11 10.97
C LEU A 86 13.60 7.77 12.18
N ARG A 87 13.82 8.76 13.07
CA ARG A 87 14.60 8.56 14.30
C ARG A 87 13.94 7.55 15.22
N ARG A 88 12.62 7.66 15.46
CA ARG A 88 11.87 6.71 16.32
C ARG A 88 11.91 5.29 15.76
N ALA A 89 11.78 5.12 14.46
CA ALA A 89 11.84 3.83 13.79
C ALA A 89 13.28 3.28 13.64
N GLY A 90 14.31 3.99 14.11
CA GLY A 90 15.71 3.57 14.00
C GLY A 90 16.25 3.57 12.56
N VAL A 91 15.62 4.30 11.65
CA VAL A 91 16.05 4.41 10.25
C VAL A 91 17.29 5.31 10.17
N LYS A 92 18.37 4.79 9.58
CA LYS A 92 19.57 5.59 9.32
C LYS A 92 19.37 6.51 8.13
N TYR A 93 19.69 7.77 8.26
CA TYR A 93 19.59 8.76 7.20
C TYR A 93 20.73 9.78 7.25
N GLN A 94 20.93 10.49 6.14
CA GLN A 94 21.82 11.63 6.01
C GLN A 94 21.04 12.83 5.48
N ILE A 95 21.35 14.02 5.97
CA ILE A 95 20.79 15.29 5.47
C ILE A 95 21.87 15.98 4.66
N LEU A 96 21.54 16.38 3.43
CA LEU A 96 22.43 17.03 2.50
C LEU A 96 21.78 18.29 1.90
N ASP A 97 22.55 19.35 1.78
CA ASP A 97 22.12 20.58 1.09
C ASP A 97 22.26 20.47 -0.44
N LYS A 98 22.95 19.46 -0.92
CA LYS A 98 23.20 19.18 -2.34
C LYS A 98 23.24 17.69 -2.59
N PHE A 99 22.72 17.28 -3.74
CA PHE A 99 22.87 15.92 -4.23
C PHE A 99 23.26 15.95 -5.71
N ARG A 100 24.29 15.15 -6.08
CA ARG A 100 24.83 15.16 -7.45
C ARG A 100 23.72 14.93 -8.49
N GLY A 101 23.60 15.87 -9.43
CA GLY A 101 22.63 15.80 -10.52
C GLY A 101 21.25 16.37 -10.20
N LEU A 102 20.91 16.61 -8.91
CA LEU A 102 19.66 17.24 -8.52
C LEU A 102 19.76 18.77 -8.45
N ARG A 103 18.72 19.43 -8.90
CA ARG A 103 18.52 20.87 -8.75
C ARG A 103 17.59 21.13 -7.57
N LEU A 104 18.12 21.80 -6.55
CA LEU A 104 17.39 22.13 -5.31
C LEU A 104 17.23 23.65 -5.21
N ALA A 105 16.16 24.11 -4.57
CA ALA A 105 16.02 25.49 -4.12
C ALA A 105 16.80 25.72 -2.80
N ARG A 106 16.92 26.98 -2.37
CA ARG A 106 17.70 27.33 -1.15
C ARG A 106 17.07 26.83 0.15
N ASP A 107 15.76 26.65 0.16
CA ASP A 107 14.95 26.21 1.29
C ASP A 107 14.63 24.70 1.25
N GLU A 108 15.34 23.95 0.42
CA GLU A 108 15.20 22.51 0.27
C GLU A 108 16.43 21.76 0.77
N ILE A 109 16.20 20.60 1.33
CA ILE A 109 17.21 19.61 1.71
C ILE A 109 16.93 18.27 1.03
N VAL A 110 17.95 17.44 1.00
CA VAL A 110 17.83 16.03 0.62
C VAL A 110 18.04 15.16 1.84
N VAL A 111 17.10 14.28 2.08
CA VAL A 111 17.21 13.21 3.06
C VAL A 111 17.54 11.93 2.31
N VAL A 112 18.71 11.36 2.59
CA VAL A 112 19.16 10.12 1.95
C VAL A 112 18.95 8.96 2.90
N THR A 113 18.18 7.95 2.45
CA THR A 113 17.94 6.70 3.18
C THR A 113 18.25 5.50 2.27
N THR A 114 18.01 4.30 2.79
CA THR A 114 18.04 3.08 1.99
C THR A 114 16.65 2.51 1.91
N ASP A 115 16.08 2.51 0.71
CA ASP A 115 14.87 1.77 0.36
C ASP A 115 15.21 0.38 -0.19
N TYR A 116 14.19 -0.41 -0.48
CA TYR A 116 14.39 -1.75 -0.98
C TYR A 116 13.42 -2.09 -2.12
N LEU A 117 13.93 -2.66 -3.19
CA LEU A 117 13.12 -3.24 -4.25
C LEU A 117 12.58 -4.59 -3.77
N ILE A 118 11.27 -4.68 -3.66
CA ILE A 118 10.58 -5.87 -3.18
C ILE A 118 9.98 -6.62 -4.38
N PRO A 119 10.32 -7.88 -4.63
CA PRO A 119 9.72 -8.68 -5.69
C PRO A 119 8.31 -9.12 -5.30
N ILE A 120 7.45 -8.14 -4.96
CA ILE A 120 6.15 -8.34 -4.31
C ILE A 120 5.25 -9.31 -5.08
N ARG A 121 5.24 -9.22 -6.41
CA ARG A 121 4.44 -10.12 -7.24
C ARG A 121 4.87 -11.59 -7.09
N LYS A 122 6.18 -11.84 -7.02
CA LYS A 122 6.73 -13.20 -6.81
C LYS A 122 6.38 -13.72 -5.41
N ILE A 123 6.50 -12.87 -4.39
CA ILE A 123 6.17 -13.21 -2.99
C ILE A 123 4.69 -13.55 -2.88
N VAL A 124 3.80 -12.67 -3.36
CA VAL A 124 2.35 -12.89 -3.30
C VAL A 124 1.96 -14.13 -4.07
N ALA A 125 2.46 -14.35 -5.28
CA ALA A 125 2.18 -15.54 -6.06
C ALA A 125 2.67 -16.83 -5.38
N SER A 126 3.83 -16.79 -4.74
CA SER A 126 4.36 -17.92 -3.98
C SER A 126 3.50 -18.24 -2.75
N LEU A 127 3.11 -17.22 -1.98
CA LEU A 127 2.24 -17.39 -0.82
C LEU A 127 0.85 -17.92 -1.23
N ARG A 128 0.25 -17.39 -2.29
CA ARG A 128 -1.03 -17.89 -2.82
C ARG A 128 -0.98 -19.39 -3.10
N ARG A 129 0.06 -19.86 -3.82
CA ARG A 129 0.24 -21.29 -4.11
C ARG A 129 0.43 -22.11 -2.85
N ARG A 130 1.32 -21.68 -1.95
CA ARG A 130 1.63 -22.37 -0.69
C ARG A 130 0.42 -22.49 0.22
N LEU A 131 -0.44 -21.47 0.22
CA LEU A 131 -1.64 -21.40 1.06
C LEU A 131 -2.89 -21.96 0.38
N GLY A 132 -2.79 -22.41 -0.87
CA GLY A 132 -3.90 -23.02 -1.61
C GLY A 132 -5.01 -22.02 -1.97
N PHE A 133 -4.68 -20.77 -2.26
CA PHE A 133 -5.69 -19.79 -2.70
C PHE A 133 -6.35 -20.23 -4.00
N SER A 134 -7.68 -20.24 -3.99
CA SER A 134 -8.48 -20.45 -5.19
C SER A 134 -8.67 -19.14 -5.96
N ASP A 135 -8.61 -19.19 -7.30
CA ASP A 135 -8.91 -18.04 -8.17
C ASP A 135 -10.41 -17.73 -8.29
N LYS A 136 -11.25 -18.51 -7.59
CA LYS A 136 -12.69 -18.29 -7.56
C LYS A 136 -13.04 -16.99 -6.83
N ARG A 137 -14.09 -16.35 -7.30
CA ARG A 137 -14.67 -15.21 -6.60
C ARG A 137 -15.58 -15.68 -5.49
N ALA A 138 -15.47 -15.04 -4.33
CA ALA A 138 -16.36 -15.24 -3.20
C ALA A 138 -17.23 -14.01 -3.00
N ALA A 139 -18.52 -14.23 -2.78
CA ALA A 139 -19.46 -13.22 -2.30
C ALA A 139 -19.71 -13.43 -0.81
N LEU A 140 -20.12 -12.36 -0.12
CA LEU A 140 -20.53 -12.44 1.28
C LEU A 140 -22.03 -12.71 1.37
N GLY A 141 -22.44 -13.56 2.31
CA GLY A 141 -23.81 -13.74 2.77
C GLY A 141 -23.86 -13.66 4.30
N ALA A 142 -25.01 -13.28 4.85
CA ALA A 142 -25.19 -13.19 6.29
C ALA A 142 -26.44 -13.95 6.76
N LYS A 143 -26.34 -14.53 7.96
CA LYS A 143 -27.49 -15.10 8.68
C LYS A 143 -27.36 -14.73 10.17
N GLY A 144 -28.26 -13.86 10.63
CA GLY A 144 -28.15 -13.25 11.96
C GLY A 144 -26.85 -12.47 12.10
N ARG A 145 -26.06 -12.75 13.11
CA ARG A 145 -24.78 -12.08 13.38
C ARG A 145 -23.56 -12.81 12.77
N ARG A 146 -23.77 -13.78 11.91
CA ARG A 146 -22.67 -14.54 11.29
C ARG A 146 -22.64 -14.36 9.77
N VAL A 147 -21.45 -14.15 9.26
CA VAL A 147 -21.14 -14.07 7.84
C VAL A 147 -20.63 -15.43 7.34
N TYR A 148 -21.01 -15.78 6.13
CA TYR A 148 -20.51 -16.92 5.37
C TYR A 148 -20.14 -16.48 3.96
N LEU A 149 -19.38 -17.29 3.24
CA LEU A 149 -19.07 -17.03 1.84
C LEU A 149 -20.00 -17.83 0.92
N VAL A 150 -20.22 -17.30 -0.28
CA VAL A 150 -20.85 -18.00 -1.39
C VAL A 150 -19.80 -18.07 -2.52
N VAL A 151 -19.39 -19.29 -2.87
CA VAL A 151 -18.41 -19.58 -3.90
C VAL A 151 -19.03 -20.57 -4.89
N ASP A 152 -19.13 -20.18 -6.15
CA ASP A 152 -19.83 -20.99 -7.19
C ASP A 152 -21.22 -21.47 -6.75
N GLY A 153 -21.99 -20.60 -6.11
CA GLY A 153 -23.33 -20.91 -5.59
C GLY A 153 -23.37 -21.78 -4.33
N ARG A 154 -22.21 -22.21 -3.82
CA ARG A 154 -22.12 -23.04 -2.60
C ARG A 154 -21.74 -22.20 -1.40
N ARG A 155 -22.40 -22.46 -0.28
CA ARG A 155 -22.09 -21.85 1.00
C ARG A 155 -20.80 -22.44 1.59
N VAL A 156 -19.92 -21.55 2.08
CA VAL A 156 -18.71 -21.89 2.82
C VAL A 156 -18.77 -21.18 4.17
N ASP A 157 -18.89 -21.96 5.23
CA ASP A 157 -18.89 -21.46 6.61
C ASP A 157 -17.47 -21.42 7.17
N ALA A 158 -17.19 -20.38 8.00
CA ALA A 158 -15.93 -20.20 8.71
C ALA A 158 -16.17 -19.56 10.08
N ASP A 159 -15.25 -19.86 11.03
CA ASP A 159 -15.25 -19.24 12.35
C ASP A 159 -14.83 -17.77 12.28
N ALA A 160 -13.95 -17.42 11.34
CA ALA A 160 -13.57 -16.07 11.01
C ALA A 160 -13.62 -15.85 9.48
N VAL A 161 -14.23 -14.77 9.03
CA VAL A 161 -14.25 -14.31 7.64
C VAL A 161 -13.43 -13.03 7.56
N ILE A 162 -12.39 -13.03 6.75
CA ILE A 162 -11.50 -11.88 6.55
C ILE A 162 -11.76 -11.28 5.18
N LEU A 163 -12.25 -10.06 5.14
CA LEU A 163 -12.44 -9.28 3.92
C LEU A 163 -11.19 -8.45 3.65
N ALA A 164 -10.46 -8.81 2.60
CA ALA A 164 -9.18 -8.23 2.19
C ALA A 164 -9.15 -8.01 0.67
N ALA A 165 -10.29 -7.61 0.09
CA ALA A 165 -10.50 -7.52 -1.34
C ALA A 165 -10.03 -6.18 -1.96
N GLY A 166 -9.39 -5.31 -1.17
CA GLY A 166 -8.95 -3.98 -1.60
C GLY A 166 -10.13 -3.15 -2.11
N ALA A 167 -10.01 -2.54 -3.26
CA ALA A 167 -11.03 -1.67 -3.83
C ALA A 167 -12.46 -2.26 -3.89
N ASP A 168 -12.60 -3.57 -3.78
CA ASP A 168 -13.88 -4.25 -3.77
C ASP A 168 -14.43 -4.49 -2.34
N ASN A 169 -13.69 -4.14 -1.28
CA ASN A 169 -14.09 -4.36 0.13
C ASN A 169 -15.47 -3.78 0.43
N ARG A 170 -15.66 -2.49 0.13
CA ARG A 170 -16.93 -1.79 0.40
C ARG A 170 -18.10 -2.40 -0.37
N GLU A 171 -17.93 -2.68 -1.67
CA GLU A 171 -18.98 -3.26 -2.49
C GLU A 171 -19.44 -4.63 -1.95
N LEU A 172 -18.46 -5.49 -1.57
CA LEU A 172 -18.76 -6.80 -1.01
C LEU A 172 -19.48 -6.70 0.34
N ALA A 173 -19.09 -5.76 1.20
CA ALA A 173 -19.72 -5.56 2.50
C ALA A 173 -21.13 -4.97 2.39
N LEU A 174 -21.40 -4.10 1.42
CA LEU A 174 -22.72 -3.55 1.16
C LEU A 174 -23.75 -4.64 0.84
N ARG A 175 -23.35 -5.77 0.25
CA ARG A 175 -24.26 -6.91 -0.03
C ARG A 175 -24.83 -7.56 1.23
N ILE A 176 -24.19 -7.37 2.38
CA ILE A 176 -24.67 -7.83 3.69
C ILE A 176 -25.10 -6.67 4.60
N GLY A 177 -25.33 -5.49 4.01
CA GLY A 177 -25.84 -4.31 4.69
C GLY A 177 -24.83 -3.61 5.61
N VAL A 178 -23.52 -3.68 5.27
CA VAL A 178 -22.45 -2.94 5.96
C VAL A 178 -21.83 -1.95 5.00
N ASP A 179 -21.81 -0.69 5.35
CA ASP A 179 -20.96 0.30 4.71
C ASP A 179 -19.61 0.36 5.45
N LEU A 180 -18.51 0.20 4.73
CA LEU A 180 -17.16 0.27 5.27
C LEU A 180 -16.53 1.62 4.96
N PRO A 181 -15.61 2.10 5.82
CA PRO A 181 -14.95 3.39 5.65
C PRO A 181 -13.84 3.33 4.58
N PHE A 182 -14.15 2.78 3.42
CA PHE A 182 -13.22 2.65 2.31
C PHE A 182 -13.81 3.24 1.03
N ARG A 183 -12.97 3.88 0.24
CA ARG A 183 -13.36 4.41 -1.08
C ARG A 183 -12.33 4.01 -2.13
N PRO A 184 -12.74 3.38 -3.24
CA PRO A 184 -11.85 3.09 -4.35
C PRO A 184 -11.48 4.38 -5.08
N TYR A 185 -10.23 4.45 -5.57
CA TYR A 185 -9.76 5.51 -6.45
C TYR A 185 -8.72 4.98 -7.44
N SER A 186 -8.39 5.74 -8.48
CA SER A 186 -7.34 5.38 -9.42
C SER A 186 -6.02 6.06 -9.06
N CYS A 187 -4.95 5.27 -8.94
CA CYS A 187 -3.59 5.76 -8.86
C CYS A 187 -2.99 5.80 -10.28
N TYR A 188 -2.23 6.85 -10.59
CA TYR A 188 -1.58 6.99 -11.88
C TYR A 188 -0.07 6.92 -11.74
N ALA A 189 0.57 6.21 -12.66
CA ALA A 189 2.01 6.20 -12.83
C ALA A 189 2.38 6.15 -14.30
N ALA A 190 3.56 6.64 -14.62
CA ALA A 190 4.07 6.62 -15.98
C ALA A 190 5.49 6.07 -16.03
N ALA A 191 5.87 5.56 -17.20
CA ALA A 191 7.21 5.07 -17.49
C ALA A 191 7.99 6.11 -18.28
N PHE A 192 9.27 6.26 -17.95
CA PHE A 192 10.16 7.26 -18.52
C PHE A 192 11.52 6.66 -18.89
N LEU A 193 12.18 7.30 -19.86
CA LEU A 193 13.63 7.30 -19.93
C LEU A 193 14.14 8.57 -19.22
N VAL A 194 15.16 8.42 -18.41
CA VAL A 194 15.73 9.50 -17.56
C VAL A 194 17.27 9.44 -17.61
N PRO A 195 17.98 10.47 -17.11
CA PRO A 195 19.44 10.43 -16.98
C PRO A 195 19.92 9.15 -16.28
N GLY A 196 21.06 8.62 -16.73
CA GLY A 196 21.58 7.35 -16.24
C GLY A 196 21.77 7.28 -14.73
N TRP A 197 22.22 8.38 -14.13
CA TRP A 197 22.44 8.49 -12.68
C TRP A 197 21.14 8.41 -11.86
N LEU A 198 19.98 8.84 -12.42
CA LEU A 198 18.70 8.81 -11.74
C LEU A 198 18.10 7.40 -11.72
N ARG A 199 18.43 6.55 -12.69
CA ARG A 199 17.82 5.22 -12.84
C ARG A 199 18.04 4.27 -11.68
N GLY A 200 19.09 4.49 -10.89
CA GLY A 200 19.43 3.69 -9.71
C GLY A 200 18.86 4.22 -8.39
N LEU A 201 18.08 5.31 -8.43
CA LEU A 201 17.59 6.00 -7.23
C LEU A 201 16.07 5.86 -7.09
N SER A 202 15.61 5.72 -5.87
CA SER A 202 14.24 6.07 -5.47
C SER A 202 14.20 7.56 -5.16
N ILE A 203 13.19 8.27 -5.62
CA ILE A 203 12.98 9.71 -5.35
C ILE A 203 11.61 9.90 -4.73
N GLY A 204 11.56 10.60 -3.60
CA GLY A 204 10.37 11.24 -3.06
C GLY A 204 10.54 12.74 -3.11
N ASP A 205 9.79 13.45 -3.96
CA ASP A 205 9.83 14.91 -4.01
C ASP A 205 8.60 15.49 -3.31
N TYR A 206 8.72 15.76 -2.04
CA TYR A 206 7.63 16.29 -1.20
C TYR A 206 7.35 17.78 -1.48
N VAL A 207 8.25 18.47 -2.19
CA VAL A 207 8.04 19.86 -2.57
C VAL A 207 7.28 19.99 -3.89
N LEU A 208 7.64 19.16 -4.89
CA LEU A 208 6.96 19.15 -6.19
C LEU A 208 5.87 18.08 -6.30
N SER A 209 5.64 17.30 -5.24
CA SER A 209 4.60 16.28 -5.10
C SER A 209 4.66 15.23 -6.22
N TRP A 210 5.79 14.52 -6.33
CA TRP A 210 5.92 13.35 -7.17
C TRP A 210 6.90 12.34 -6.55
N TYR A 211 6.76 11.10 -6.93
CA TYR A 211 7.69 10.03 -6.56
C TYR A 211 8.17 9.28 -7.80
N GLY A 212 9.33 8.68 -7.68
CA GLY A 212 9.85 7.84 -8.75
C GLY A 212 10.80 6.77 -8.23
N ARG A 213 10.96 5.71 -9.00
CA ARG A 213 11.78 4.56 -8.64
C ARG A 213 12.31 3.83 -9.87
N PRO A 214 13.36 2.99 -9.70
CA PRO A 214 13.78 2.06 -10.74
C PRO A 214 12.61 1.18 -11.21
N GLY A 215 12.47 1.05 -12.51
CA GLY A 215 11.60 0.07 -13.17
C GLY A 215 12.43 -1.05 -13.80
N PRO A 216 11.81 -1.93 -14.61
CA PRO A 216 12.55 -2.83 -15.47
C PRO A 216 13.47 -2.02 -16.40
N TRP A 217 14.75 -2.39 -16.43
CA TRP A 217 15.74 -1.65 -17.24
C TRP A 217 15.30 -1.52 -18.71
N PRO A 218 15.38 -0.36 -19.36
CA PRO A 218 15.98 0.91 -18.90
C PRO A 218 14.99 1.90 -18.30
N LEU A 219 13.82 1.45 -17.83
CA LEU A 219 12.71 2.31 -17.43
C LEU A 219 12.88 2.88 -16.03
N TYR A 220 12.31 4.08 -15.85
CA TYR A 220 12.06 4.70 -14.56
C TYR A 220 10.55 4.89 -14.42
N ILE A 221 9.99 4.51 -13.30
CA ILE A 221 8.55 4.62 -13.03
C ILE A 221 8.33 5.77 -12.08
N ALA A 222 7.49 6.72 -12.47
CA ALA A 222 7.18 7.87 -11.61
C ALA A 222 5.69 8.22 -11.68
N GLY A 223 5.19 8.86 -10.63
CA GLY A 223 3.80 9.26 -10.52
C GLY A 223 3.56 10.22 -9.36
N ASP A 224 2.35 10.78 -9.34
CA ASP A 224 1.78 11.58 -8.26
C ASP A 224 0.26 11.53 -8.30
N GLY A 225 -0.26 10.87 -9.33
CA GLY A 225 -1.62 11.06 -9.77
C GLY A 225 -2.65 10.23 -9.02
N CYS A 226 -3.76 10.89 -8.75
CA CYS A 226 -4.97 10.33 -8.21
C CYS A 226 -6.17 10.77 -9.05
N GLY A 227 -7.18 9.95 -9.14
CA GLY A 227 -8.41 10.28 -9.85
C GLY A 227 -9.57 9.36 -9.51
N LYS A 228 -10.72 9.65 -10.09
CA LYS A 228 -11.94 8.87 -9.91
C LYS A 228 -11.66 7.37 -10.11
N ALA A 229 -12.26 6.55 -9.28
CA ALA A 229 -12.14 5.09 -9.36
C ALA A 229 -12.34 4.57 -10.80
N TYR A 230 -11.49 3.64 -11.18
CA TYR A 230 -11.49 2.99 -12.50
C TYR A 230 -11.27 3.94 -13.70
N SER A 231 -10.77 5.16 -13.46
CA SER A 231 -10.43 6.09 -14.53
C SER A 231 -9.02 5.86 -15.08
N ASN A 232 -8.84 6.21 -16.35
CA ASN A 232 -7.51 6.25 -16.99
C ASN A 232 -6.78 7.54 -16.60
N PRO A 233 -5.43 7.56 -16.70
CA PRO A 233 -4.67 8.78 -16.54
C PRO A 233 -5.18 9.87 -17.50
N PRO A 234 -5.32 11.13 -17.04
CA PRO A 234 -5.77 12.21 -17.91
C PRO A 234 -4.75 12.45 -19.05
N ARG A 235 -5.25 12.97 -20.17
CA ARG A 235 -4.39 13.33 -21.29
C ARG A 235 -3.29 14.29 -20.86
N GLY A 236 -2.04 13.99 -21.24
CA GLY A 236 -0.89 14.80 -20.84
C GLY A 236 -0.31 14.51 -19.45
N TYR A 237 -0.86 13.53 -18.72
CA TYR A 237 -0.35 13.14 -17.40
C TYR A 237 1.15 12.82 -17.42
N ALA A 238 1.60 11.92 -18.30
CA ALA A 238 3.01 11.57 -18.41
C ALA A 238 3.90 12.80 -18.73
N SER A 239 3.41 13.72 -19.57
CA SER A 239 4.14 14.97 -19.87
C SER A 239 4.20 15.91 -18.66
N LYS A 240 3.16 15.94 -17.81
CA LYS A 240 3.20 16.67 -16.53
C LYS A 240 4.34 16.14 -15.66
N ILE A 241 4.38 14.85 -15.40
CA ILE A 241 5.41 14.22 -14.56
C ILE A 241 6.80 14.39 -15.19
N ALA A 242 6.94 14.25 -16.51
CA ALA A 242 8.21 14.49 -17.19
C ALA A 242 8.77 15.88 -16.91
N ARG A 243 7.92 16.91 -16.89
CA ARG A 243 8.35 18.30 -16.54
C ARG A 243 8.83 18.41 -15.09
N LEU A 244 8.17 17.72 -14.13
CA LEU A 244 8.59 17.71 -12.73
C LEU A 244 9.96 17.04 -12.58
N ILE A 245 10.16 15.88 -13.20
CA ILE A 245 11.45 15.18 -13.24
C ILE A 245 12.52 16.08 -13.90
N ALA A 246 12.21 16.73 -15.02
CA ALA A 246 13.16 17.57 -15.74
C ALA A 246 13.58 18.81 -14.92
N ARG A 247 12.70 19.38 -14.10
CA ARG A 247 13.05 20.45 -13.15
C ARG A 247 14.14 20.01 -12.17
N ARG A 248 14.11 18.77 -11.73
CA ARG A 248 15.09 18.19 -10.79
C ARG A 248 16.31 17.62 -11.46
N ALA A 249 16.12 16.84 -12.53
CA ALA A 249 17.14 15.97 -13.10
C ALA A 249 17.58 16.35 -14.52
N GLY A 250 17.06 17.44 -15.06
CA GLY A 250 17.44 17.97 -16.38
C GLY A 250 16.52 17.53 -17.51
N TRP A 251 16.22 16.25 -17.65
CA TRP A 251 15.31 15.75 -18.69
C TRP A 251 14.59 14.46 -18.28
N ALA A 252 13.44 14.23 -18.88
CA ALA A 252 12.72 12.96 -18.85
C ALA A 252 11.91 12.79 -20.14
N LEU A 253 11.98 11.62 -20.76
CA LEU A 253 11.20 11.28 -21.94
C LEU A 253 10.04 10.38 -21.51
N PRO A 254 8.77 10.85 -21.58
CA PRO A 254 7.63 10.04 -21.23
C PRO A 254 7.35 9.00 -22.31
N LEU A 255 7.02 7.76 -21.89
CA LEU A 255 6.72 6.67 -22.80
C LEU A 255 5.23 6.32 -22.77
N TYR A 256 4.70 5.96 -21.60
CA TYR A 256 3.29 5.66 -21.41
C TYR A 256 2.88 5.88 -19.96
N ALA A 257 1.58 6.03 -19.72
CA ALA A 257 0.99 6.06 -18.39
C ALA A 257 -0.05 4.94 -18.22
N LYS A 258 -0.21 4.48 -16.98
CA LYS A 258 -1.21 3.49 -16.59
C LYS A 258 -1.86 3.90 -15.28
N SER A 259 -3.09 3.41 -15.09
CA SER A 259 -3.80 3.47 -13.82
C SER A 259 -3.75 2.12 -13.11
N GLY A 260 -3.75 2.15 -11.79
CA GLY A 260 -4.09 1.07 -10.90
C GLY A 260 -5.28 1.48 -10.04
N VAL A 261 -6.06 0.52 -9.55
CA VAL A 261 -7.13 0.84 -8.59
C VAL A 261 -6.59 0.63 -7.19
N CYS A 262 -6.68 1.66 -6.39
CA CYS A 262 -6.31 1.70 -4.98
C CYS A 262 -7.55 1.84 -4.11
N GLU A 263 -7.40 1.70 -2.82
CA GLU A 263 -8.44 1.88 -1.82
C GLU A 263 -7.90 2.81 -0.73
N GLY A 264 -8.55 3.95 -0.55
CA GLY A 264 -8.25 4.89 0.51
C GLY A 264 -9.17 4.73 1.71
N SER A 265 -8.72 5.22 2.84
CA SER A 265 -9.47 5.34 4.09
C SER A 265 -9.59 6.81 4.50
N PRO A 266 -10.54 7.16 5.38
CA PRO A 266 -10.71 8.54 5.85
C PRO A 266 -9.53 9.05 6.70
N THR A 267 -8.67 8.18 7.16
CA THR A 267 -7.46 8.54 7.92
C THR A 267 -6.23 8.69 7.04
N GLY A 268 -6.35 8.42 5.72
CA GLY A 268 -5.20 8.38 4.81
C GLY A 268 -4.23 7.22 5.07
N GLY A 269 -4.58 6.29 5.96
CA GLY A 269 -3.73 5.17 6.36
C GLY A 269 -4.48 3.83 6.43
N PRO A 270 -3.77 2.72 6.69
CA PRO A 270 -4.37 1.41 6.76
C PRO A 270 -5.34 1.28 7.93
N LEU A 271 -6.46 0.60 7.68
CA LEU A 271 -7.43 0.22 8.69
C LEU A 271 -7.61 -1.29 8.69
N ALA A 272 -7.66 -1.89 9.88
CA ALA A 272 -8.00 -3.30 10.02
C ALA A 272 -8.71 -3.53 11.36
N GLY A 273 -9.69 -4.42 11.38
CA GLY A 273 -10.42 -4.67 12.62
C GLY A 273 -11.60 -5.60 12.43
N LYS A 274 -12.33 -5.80 13.53
CA LYS A 274 -13.59 -6.56 13.56
C LYS A 274 -14.72 -5.63 13.15
N VAL A 275 -15.61 -6.10 12.28
CA VAL A 275 -16.84 -5.39 11.93
C VAL A 275 -17.89 -5.64 13.01
N GLY A 276 -18.14 -4.67 13.87
CA GLY A 276 -18.89 -4.83 15.14
C GLY A 276 -20.30 -5.41 15.02
N ARG A 277 -20.96 -5.26 13.86
CA ARG A 277 -22.27 -5.86 13.59
C ARG A 277 -22.25 -7.40 13.56
N PHE A 278 -21.10 -7.99 13.22
CA PHE A 278 -20.96 -9.45 13.05
C PHE A 278 -19.96 -10.05 14.03
N ASP A 279 -20.22 -11.29 14.41
CA ASP A 279 -19.39 -11.99 15.39
C ASP A 279 -18.10 -12.53 14.78
N ASN A 280 -18.08 -12.76 13.46
CA ASN A 280 -16.99 -13.41 12.74
C ASN A 280 -16.46 -12.67 11.50
N LEU A 281 -16.83 -11.41 11.29
CA LEU A 281 -16.33 -10.62 10.15
C LEU A 281 -15.21 -9.69 10.60
N TYR A 282 -14.11 -9.78 9.88
CA TYR A 282 -12.93 -8.89 10.01
C TYR A 282 -12.63 -8.27 8.66
N VAL A 283 -12.01 -7.11 8.65
CA VAL A 283 -11.62 -6.41 7.42
C VAL A 283 -10.21 -5.85 7.53
N ILE A 284 -9.54 -5.75 6.41
CA ILE A 284 -8.28 -5.02 6.21
C ILE A 284 -8.35 -4.28 4.88
N GLY A 285 -8.08 -2.98 4.90
CA GLY A 285 -8.17 -2.12 3.73
C GLY A 285 -7.53 -0.76 3.96
N GLY A 286 -7.78 0.19 3.04
CA GLY A 286 -7.24 1.53 3.13
C GLY A 286 -5.72 1.59 2.98
N LEU A 287 -5.11 0.64 2.28
CA LEU A 287 -3.66 0.56 2.11
C LEU A 287 -3.09 1.61 1.15
N ASP A 288 -3.91 2.45 0.60
CA ASP A 288 -3.65 3.74 -0.06
C ASP A 288 -2.43 3.79 -1.00
N GLY A 289 -2.25 2.78 -1.84
CA GLY A 289 -1.13 2.73 -2.81
C GLY A 289 0.24 2.34 -2.21
N TYR A 290 0.40 2.32 -0.90
CA TYR A 290 1.62 1.85 -0.21
C TYR A 290 1.44 0.54 0.56
N GLY A 291 0.45 -0.27 0.17
CA GLY A 291 0.19 -1.56 0.78
C GLY A 291 1.37 -2.54 0.79
N SER A 292 2.33 -2.41 -0.12
CA SER A 292 3.58 -3.18 -0.05
C SER A 292 4.48 -2.75 1.10
N MET A 293 4.35 -1.52 1.59
CA MET A 293 5.17 -0.98 2.67
C MET A 293 4.63 -1.41 4.04
N VAL A 294 3.32 -1.27 4.26
CA VAL A 294 2.69 -1.49 5.57
C VAL A 294 1.82 -2.76 5.65
N GLY A 295 1.37 -3.27 4.51
CA GLY A 295 0.39 -4.36 4.45
C GLY A 295 0.77 -5.63 5.24
N PRO A 296 2.01 -6.16 5.16
CA PRO A 296 2.42 -7.31 5.96
C PRO A 296 2.32 -7.07 7.46
N ALA A 297 2.74 -5.90 7.96
CA ALA A 297 2.66 -5.56 9.37
C ALA A 297 1.21 -5.45 9.87
N VAL A 298 0.35 -4.76 9.10
CA VAL A 298 -1.08 -4.65 9.41
C VAL A 298 -1.76 -6.02 9.38
N ALA A 299 -1.42 -6.86 8.39
CA ALA A 299 -1.95 -8.21 8.27
C ALA A 299 -1.56 -9.11 9.48
N ARG A 300 -0.36 -8.94 10.01
CA ARG A 300 0.09 -9.63 11.24
C ARG A 300 -0.77 -9.23 12.43
N ARG A 301 -0.99 -7.92 12.63
CA ARG A 301 -1.84 -7.40 13.71
C ARG A 301 -3.29 -7.88 13.59
N LEU A 302 -3.83 -7.89 12.36
CA LEU A 302 -5.17 -8.44 12.14
C LEU A 302 -5.23 -9.94 12.47
N ALA A 303 -4.24 -10.72 12.08
CA ALA A 303 -4.19 -12.13 12.44
C ALA A 303 -4.12 -12.34 13.97
N GLU A 304 -3.37 -11.51 14.68
CA GLU A 304 -3.33 -11.52 16.15
C GLU A 304 -4.69 -11.18 16.77
N LEU A 305 -5.39 -10.17 16.23
CA LEU A 305 -6.75 -9.85 16.67
C LEU A 305 -7.71 -11.03 16.49
N VAL A 306 -7.63 -11.71 15.33
CA VAL A 306 -8.49 -12.89 15.04
C VAL A 306 -8.20 -14.04 15.99
N VAL A 307 -6.94 -14.29 16.33
CA VAL A 307 -6.52 -15.43 17.17
C VAL A 307 -6.69 -15.15 18.66
N LYS A 308 -6.29 -13.96 19.12
CA LYS A 308 -6.22 -13.60 20.54
C LYS A 308 -7.40 -12.74 21.02
N GLY A 309 -8.26 -12.26 20.09
CA GLY A 309 -9.35 -11.31 20.39
C GLY A 309 -8.88 -9.88 20.66
N ARG A 310 -7.58 -9.61 20.59
CA ARG A 310 -6.96 -8.30 20.77
C ARG A 310 -5.70 -8.19 19.92
N ALA A 311 -5.36 -6.99 19.50
CA ALA A 311 -4.06 -6.65 18.91
C ALA A 311 -3.68 -5.25 19.37
N GLU A 312 -2.39 -5.01 19.51
CA GLU A 312 -1.85 -3.67 19.75
C GLU A 312 -1.80 -2.88 18.44
N ASP A 313 -1.94 -1.57 18.53
CA ASP A 313 -1.82 -0.63 17.39
C ASP A 313 -2.76 -0.90 16.20
N LEU A 314 -3.91 -1.51 16.44
CA LEU A 314 -5.00 -1.53 15.48
C LEU A 314 -6.09 -0.58 15.96
N PRO A 315 -6.29 0.57 15.28
CA PRO A 315 -7.39 1.46 15.58
C PRO A 315 -8.73 0.79 15.28
N ASP A 316 -9.76 1.14 16.04
CA ASP A 316 -11.12 0.74 15.73
C ASP A 316 -11.51 1.25 14.34
N LEU A 317 -12.33 0.47 13.64
CA LEU A 317 -12.86 0.89 12.36
C LEU A 317 -13.81 2.07 12.59
N PRO A 318 -13.54 3.24 12.00
CA PRO A 318 -14.45 4.37 12.11
C PRO A 318 -15.75 4.08 11.36
N ASP A 319 -16.81 4.79 11.72
CA ASP A 319 -18.04 4.79 10.95
C ASP A 319 -17.79 5.25 9.52
N ALA A 320 -18.54 4.69 8.58
CA ALA A 320 -18.43 5.09 7.19
C ALA A 320 -19.01 6.50 7.00
N PHE A 321 -18.25 7.35 6.33
CA PHE A 321 -18.72 8.65 5.85
C PHE A 321 -18.16 8.93 4.45
N ASP A 322 -18.71 9.92 3.77
CA ASP A 322 -18.21 10.28 2.45
C ASP A 322 -16.95 11.15 2.57
N PHE A 323 -15.91 10.73 1.89
CA PHE A 323 -14.64 11.44 1.75
C PHE A 323 -14.08 11.24 0.34
N ASP A 324 -13.27 12.19 -0.09
CA ASP A 324 -12.54 12.07 -1.35
C ASP A 324 -11.12 11.56 -1.08
N PRO A 325 -10.80 10.30 -1.41
CA PRO A 325 -9.48 9.73 -1.16
C PRO A 325 -8.36 10.44 -1.92
N CYS A 326 -8.68 11.22 -2.95
CA CYS A 326 -7.70 12.02 -3.66
C CYS A 326 -7.36 13.32 -2.93
N VAL A 327 -8.29 13.92 -2.22
CA VAL A 327 -8.08 15.13 -1.42
C VAL A 327 -7.28 14.80 -0.16
N GLU A 328 -7.71 13.78 0.58
CA GLU A 328 -7.03 13.34 1.81
C GLU A 328 -5.57 12.95 1.56
N ARG A 329 -5.30 12.32 0.42
CA ARG A 329 -3.96 11.90 0.04
C ARG A 329 -3.03 13.03 -0.38
N HIS A 330 -3.54 14.07 -1.01
CA HIS A 330 -2.71 15.17 -1.51
C HIS A 330 -2.22 16.12 -0.43
N ASP A 331 -2.67 15.96 0.79
CA ASP A 331 -2.19 16.77 1.90
C ASP A 331 -0.93 16.21 2.59
N TRP A 332 -0.05 15.55 1.80
CA TRP A 332 1.33 15.26 2.24
C TRP A 332 2.06 16.52 2.72
N SER A 333 1.59 17.69 2.29
CA SER A 333 2.03 18.97 2.84
C SER A 333 1.54 19.24 4.27
N PHE A 334 0.51 18.51 4.78
CA PHE A 334 -0.04 18.75 6.13
C PHE A 334 0.87 18.22 7.22
N SER A 335 1.49 17.06 7.02
CA SER A 335 2.47 16.53 7.98
C SER A 335 3.76 17.36 8.05
N LEU A 336 4.01 18.22 7.06
CA LEU A 336 5.08 19.20 7.03
C LEU A 336 4.67 20.54 7.63
N ARG A 337 3.38 20.76 7.96
CA ARG A 337 2.88 21.96 8.59
C ARG A 337 2.77 21.77 10.10
N ARG A 338 3.83 22.21 10.78
CA ARG A 338 3.88 22.64 12.18
C ARG A 338 3.32 21.67 13.23
N SER A 339 4.20 21.06 13.96
CA SER A 339 4.08 20.91 15.41
C SER A 339 4.48 22.20 16.09
#